data_f547621405cb48bdf7a28edf6ec99125
#
_entry.id   f547621405cb48bdf7a28edf6ec99125
#
_cell.length_a   1.000
_cell.length_b   1.000
_cell.length_c   1.000
_cell.angle_alpha   90.00
_cell.angle_beta   90.00
_cell.angle_gamma   90.00
#
_symmetry.space_group_name_H-M   'P 1'
#
loop_
_entity.id
_entity.type
_entity.pdbx_description
1 polymer ?
#
loop_
_entity_poly.entity_id
_entity_poly.type
_entity_poly.pdbx_seq_one_letter_code
_entity_poly.pdbx_strand_id
1 'polypeptide(L)'
;MTRTISPSLAGIMEDLELEQPTLVTADHLAELARRHGVLTPAKVVAARLRDRGWLLATGRRGVWEFAPAAVAGAYSVSDPVMPLRAFLVSRPGARCALTFQAAAWVHGVADRVPSRLEVAAATADMARQLPSTLAASAFDPHLDYVVHRGVPVLTPESVVVHMAARPADVRSWSSALEWLPELAGMLRSDELNRELEGRTASIATRTGYLLQGLRPDLANSLHARTRSQGKVWFGPRASLKRHDARWQIADTLLPFDPRTLAAST
;
A
#
# COMPACT_ATOMS: atom_id res chain seq x y z
N MET A 1 33.57 -1.30 -4.39
CA MET A 1 33.69 -0.36 -5.54
C MET A 1 34.01 1.02 -4.99
N THR A 2 35.06 1.66 -5.49
CA THR A 2 35.43 3.01 -5.08
C THR A 2 34.50 4.01 -5.77
N ARG A 3 33.77 4.81 -4.98
CA ARG A 3 32.87 5.87 -5.49
C ARG A 3 33.69 7.12 -5.83
N THR A 4 34.30 7.17 -7.01
CA THR A 4 35.04 8.32 -7.47
C THR A 4 34.10 9.30 -8.18
N ILE A 5 34.13 10.56 -7.78
CA ILE A 5 33.35 11.64 -8.42
C ILE A 5 34.26 12.31 -9.46
N SER A 6 33.77 12.50 -10.68
CA SER A 6 34.50 13.31 -11.66
C SER A 6 34.40 14.81 -11.28
N PRO A 7 35.43 15.61 -11.52
CA PRO A 7 35.39 17.05 -11.20
C PRO A 7 34.16 17.77 -11.77
N SER A 8 33.71 17.36 -12.96
CA SER A 8 32.51 17.91 -13.62
C SER A 8 31.17 17.58 -12.93
N LEU A 9 31.16 16.66 -12.00
CA LEU A 9 29.96 16.27 -11.23
C LEU A 9 30.07 16.57 -9.74
N ALA A 10 31.21 17.14 -9.30
CA ALA A 10 31.46 17.37 -7.88
C ALA A 10 30.39 18.28 -7.25
N GLY A 11 30.08 19.42 -7.89
CA GLY A 11 29.08 20.34 -7.36
C GLY A 11 27.66 19.74 -7.31
N ILE A 12 27.27 18.91 -8.31
CA ILE A 12 25.97 18.21 -8.29
C ILE A 12 25.93 17.23 -7.10
N MET A 13 27.04 16.55 -6.83
CA MET A 13 27.11 15.61 -5.71
C MET A 13 27.12 16.32 -4.36
N GLU A 14 27.78 17.46 -4.27
CA GLU A 14 27.78 18.30 -3.06
C GLU A 14 26.37 18.76 -2.71
N ASP A 15 25.59 19.26 -3.69
CA ASP A 15 24.21 19.62 -3.49
C ASP A 15 23.35 18.40 -3.06
N LEU A 16 23.48 17.24 -3.72
CA LEU A 16 22.74 16.03 -3.37
C LEU A 16 23.10 15.51 -1.96
N GLU A 17 24.38 15.57 -1.58
CA GLU A 17 24.81 15.18 -0.22
C GLU A 17 24.34 16.17 0.84
N LEU A 18 24.21 17.45 0.52
CA LEU A 18 23.69 18.46 1.42
C LEU A 18 22.16 18.36 1.56
N GLU A 19 21.45 18.21 0.45
CA GLU A 19 19.98 18.13 0.42
C GLU A 19 19.45 16.77 0.92
N GLN A 20 20.23 15.69 0.80
CA GLN A 20 19.85 14.31 1.17
C GLN A 20 18.47 13.90 0.63
N PRO A 21 18.14 14.11 -0.65
CA PRO A 21 16.82 13.79 -1.17
C PRO A 21 16.62 12.27 -1.19
N THR A 22 15.47 11.79 -0.73
CA THR A 22 15.14 10.35 -0.82
C THR A 22 15.04 9.89 -2.28
N LEU A 23 14.48 10.74 -3.15
CA LEU A 23 14.33 10.50 -4.59
C LEU A 23 14.92 11.67 -5.40
N VAL A 24 15.57 11.33 -6.48
CA VAL A 24 16.11 12.26 -7.47
C VAL A 24 15.37 12.04 -8.78
N THR A 25 14.77 13.09 -9.34
CA THR A 25 14.10 13.06 -10.64
C THR A 25 15.02 13.54 -11.76
N ALA A 26 14.65 13.23 -13.00
CA ALA A 26 15.37 13.76 -14.17
C ALA A 26 15.37 15.30 -14.21
N ASP A 27 14.26 15.92 -13.79
CA ASP A 27 14.13 17.39 -13.75
C ASP A 27 15.00 17.99 -12.66
N HIS A 28 15.08 17.35 -11.49
CA HIS A 28 15.98 17.77 -10.41
C HIS A 28 17.46 17.71 -10.86
N LEU A 29 17.87 16.61 -11.52
CA LEU A 29 19.21 16.53 -12.08
C LEU A 29 19.49 17.56 -13.17
N ALA A 30 18.51 17.88 -13.99
CA ALA A 30 18.63 18.92 -15.02
C ALA A 30 18.83 20.31 -14.37
N GLU A 31 18.11 20.59 -13.28
CA GLU A 31 18.24 21.83 -12.51
C GLU A 31 19.63 21.94 -11.88
N LEU A 32 20.11 20.88 -11.20
CA LEU A 32 21.44 20.85 -10.62
C LEU A 32 22.52 21.00 -11.69
N ALA A 33 22.41 20.30 -12.82
CA ALA A 33 23.35 20.41 -13.92
C ALA A 33 23.44 21.86 -14.46
N ARG A 34 22.30 22.54 -14.62
CA ARG A 34 22.23 23.92 -15.05
C ARG A 34 22.89 24.87 -14.03
N ARG A 35 22.62 24.68 -12.74
CA ARG A 35 23.20 25.47 -11.64
C ARG A 35 24.74 25.42 -11.63
N HIS A 36 25.30 24.24 -11.90
CA HIS A 36 26.73 24.02 -11.92
C HIS A 36 27.38 24.15 -13.31
N GLY A 37 26.66 24.68 -14.30
CA GLY A 37 27.20 24.87 -15.65
C GLY A 37 27.56 23.58 -16.39
N VAL A 38 26.98 22.44 -15.99
CA VAL A 38 27.21 21.14 -16.62
C VAL A 38 26.36 21.00 -17.86
N LEU A 39 26.96 21.07 -19.04
CA LEU A 39 26.27 20.97 -20.32
C LEU A 39 25.81 19.53 -20.68
N THR A 40 26.22 18.55 -19.90
CA THR A 40 25.84 17.15 -20.10
C THR A 40 24.36 16.93 -19.82
N PRO A 41 23.61 16.30 -20.73
CA PRO A 41 22.19 16.02 -20.50
C PRO A 41 21.94 15.24 -19.19
N ALA A 42 20.87 15.57 -18.46
CA ALA A 42 20.52 14.93 -17.17
C ALA A 42 20.49 13.39 -17.23
N LYS A 43 20.07 12.83 -18.37
CA LYS A 43 20.08 11.37 -18.61
C LYS A 43 21.49 10.78 -18.53
N VAL A 44 22.49 11.47 -19.05
CA VAL A 44 23.90 11.02 -19.03
C VAL A 44 24.48 11.21 -17.64
N VAL A 45 24.15 12.33 -16.97
CA VAL A 45 24.51 12.56 -15.56
C VAL A 45 23.98 11.43 -14.70
N ALA A 46 22.68 11.11 -14.82
CA ALA A 46 22.05 10.01 -14.09
C ALA A 46 22.73 8.66 -14.36
N ALA A 47 23.07 8.35 -15.62
CA ALA A 47 23.79 7.12 -15.95
C ALA A 47 25.14 7.04 -15.22
N ARG A 48 25.94 8.12 -15.27
CA ARG A 48 27.25 8.18 -14.59
C ARG A 48 27.15 8.05 -13.06
N LEU A 49 26.09 8.65 -12.45
CA LEU A 49 25.86 8.52 -11.01
C LEU A 49 25.40 7.11 -10.63
N ARG A 50 24.56 6.48 -11.46
CA ARG A 50 24.15 5.07 -11.29
C ARG A 50 25.31 4.11 -11.38
N ASP A 51 26.15 4.23 -12.41
CA ASP A 51 27.32 3.38 -12.61
C ASP A 51 28.29 3.43 -11.42
N ARG A 52 28.26 4.53 -10.66
CA ARG A 52 29.05 4.72 -9.44
C ARG A 52 28.28 4.40 -8.15
N GLY A 53 27.02 3.98 -8.25
CA GLY A 53 26.18 3.59 -7.12
C GLY A 53 25.67 4.76 -6.26
N TRP A 54 25.65 6.00 -6.78
CA TRP A 54 25.06 7.15 -6.11
C TRP A 54 23.55 7.23 -6.33
N LEU A 55 23.06 6.67 -7.45
CA LEU A 55 21.64 6.56 -7.75
C LEU A 55 21.28 5.09 -7.93
N LEU A 56 20.20 4.66 -7.27
CA LEU A 56 19.66 3.32 -7.36
C LEU A 56 18.39 3.32 -8.21
N ALA A 57 18.14 2.21 -8.91
CA ALA A 57 16.94 2.08 -9.74
C ALA A 57 15.70 1.87 -8.87
N THR A 58 14.66 2.66 -9.10
CA THR A 58 13.35 2.51 -8.42
C THR A 58 12.35 1.68 -9.22
N GLY A 59 12.74 1.19 -10.41
CA GLY A 59 11.81 0.60 -11.39
C GLY A 59 11.00 1.63 -12.17
N ARG A 60 11.11 2.92 -11.86
CA ARG A 60 10.45 4.03 -12.58
C ARG A 60 11.44 4.83 -13.42
N ARG A 61 11.13 4.99 -14.71
CA ARG A 61 11.98 5.78 -15.61
C ARG A 61 12.03 7.23 -15.17
N GLY A 62 13.26 7.78 -15.07
CA GLY A 62 13.49 9.17 -14.72
C GLY A 62 13.37 9.49 -13.23
N VAL A 63 13.25 8.47 -12.38
CA VAL A 63 13.23 8.59 -10.92
C VAL A 63 14.20 7.59 -10.32
N TRP A 64 15.07 8.04 -9.45
CA TRP A 64 16.09 7.22 -8.79
C TRP A 64 16.07 7.46 -7.28
N GLU A 65 16.43 6.45 -6.52
CA GLU A 65 16.72 6.59 -5.10
C GLU A 65 18.14 7.13 -4.94
N PHE A 66 18.32 8.15 -4.10
CA PHE A 66 19.64 8.65 -3.76
C PHE A 66 20.27 7.78 -2.68
N ALA A 67 21.51 7.37 -2.88
CA ALA A 67 22.27 6.60 -1.92
C ALA A 67 23.48 7.39 -1.44
N PRO A 68 23.34 8.19 -0.35
CA PRO A 68 24.42 9.01 0.19
C PRO A 68 25.61 8.16 0.64
N ALA A 69 26.79 8.80 0.75
CA ALA A 69 28.04 8.11 1.09
C ALA A 69 27.97 7.33 2.40
N ALA A 70 27.23 7.84 3.39
CA ALA A 70 27.10 7.24 4.71
C ALA A 70 26.32 5.90 4.72
N VAL A 71 25.40 5.69 3.74
CA VAL A 71 24.54 4.49 3.65
C VAL A 71 24.92 3.56 2.51
N ALA A 72 25.93 3.90 1.77
CA ALA A 72 26.36 3.22 0.57
C ALA A 72 27.20 1.98 0.86
N GLY A 73 26.69 0.82 0.56
CA GLY A 73 27.42 -0.45 0.64
C GLY A 73 26.63 -1.60 0.00
N ALA A 74 27.28 -2.77 -0.09
CA ALA A 74 26.68 -4.00 -0.63
C ALA A 74 25.46 -4.49 0.17
N TYR A 75 25.14 -3.88 1.30
CA TYR A 75 24.06 -4.21 2.23
C TYR A 75 23.04 -3.09 2.38
N SER A 76 23.03 -2.10 1.48
CA SER A 76 21.98 -1.08 1.45
C SER A 76 20.63 -1.76 1.11
N VAL A 77 19.80 -1.92 2.13
CA VAL A 77 18.42 -2.40 1.94
C VAL A 77 17.59 -1.20 1.49
N SER A 78 17.09 -1.24 0.27
CA SER A 78 16.16 -0.23 -0.23
C SER A 78 14.90 -0.23 0.63
N ASP A 79 14.35 0.97 0.89
CA ASP A 79 13.08 1.11 1.60
C ASP A 79 11.98 0.33 0.83
N PRO A 80 11.26 -0.60 1.47
CA PRO A 80 10.23 -1.40 0.81
C PRO A 80 9.18 -0.55 0.08
N VAL A 81 8.88 0.66 0.56
CA VAL A 81 7.88 1.55 -0.05
C VAL A 81 8.41 2.37 -1.23
N MET A 82 9.69 2.25 -1.55
CA MET A 82 10.34 3.03 -2.62
C MET A 82 9.65 2.94 -3.98
N PRO A 83 9.18 1.76 -4.46
CA PRO A 83 8.48 1.67 -5.75
C PRO A 83 7.19 2.49 -5.79
N LEU A 84 6.43 2.54 -4.69
CA LEU A 84 5.23 3.36 -4.59
C LEU A 84 5.58 4.84 -4.50
N ARG A 85 6.58 5.20 -3.70
CA ARG A 85 7.06 6.59 -3.58
C ARG A 85 7.51 7.15 -4.93
N ALA A 86 8.30 6.38 -5.69
CA ALA A 86 8.74 6.77 -7.03
C ALA A 86 7.58 6.92 -8.03
N PHE A 87 6.55 6.08 -7.90
CA PHE A 87 5.33 6.21 -8.69
C PHE A 87 4.60 7.53 -8.37
N LEU A 88 4.40 7.84 -7.09
CA LEU A 88 3.71 9.05 -6.63
C LEU A 88 4.44 10.33 -7.06
N VAL A 89 5.76 10.37 -6.95
CA VAL A 89 6.57 11.51 -7.43
C VAL A 89 6.42 11.72 -8.93
N SER A 90 6.36 10.63 -9.71
CA SER A 90 6.18 10.72 -11.17
C SER A 90 4.74 11.02 -11.60
N ARG A 91 3.78 10.94 -10.68
CA ARG A 91 2.35 11.19 -10.89
C ARG A 91 1.72 11.90 -9.71
N PRO A 92 2.00 13.22 -9.56
CA PRO A 92 1.36 14.02 -8.53
C PRO A 92 -0.17 13.93 -8.64
N GLY A 93 -0.85 13.73 -7.52
CA GLY A 93 -2.31 13.56 -7.48
C GLY A 93 -2.82 12.14 -7.77
N ALA A 94 -1.94 11.15 -7.99
CA ALA A 94 -2.36 9.75 -8.07
C ALA A 94 -2.99 9.30 -6.74
N ARG A 95 -4.26 8.88 -6.78
CA ARG A 95 -4.99 8.38 -5.61
C ARG A 95 -4.70 6.89 -5.44
N CYS A 96 -3.65 6.59 -4.71
CA CYS A 96 -3.28 5.22 -4.34
C CYS A 96 -2.59 5.21 -2.96
N ALA A 97 -2.77 4.12 -2.23
CA ALA A 97 -2.30 3.97 -0.85
C ALA A 97 -1.94 2.51 -0.54
N LEU A 98 -1.06 2.28 0.43
CA LEU A 98 -0.83 0.95 0.97
C LEU A 98 -2.12 0.38 1.57
N THR A 99 -2.34 -0.93 1.37
CA THR A 99 -3.53 -1.65 1.82
C THR A 99 -3.16 -3.04 2.36
N PHE A 100 -4.15 -3.79 2.84
CA PHE A 100 -4.01 -5.16 3.35
C PHE A 100 -2.82 -5.31 4.31
N GLN A 101 -1.96 -6.32 4.12
CA GLN A 101 -0.80 -6.56 4.98
C GLN A 101 0.21 -5.42 4.95
N ALA A 102 0.36 -4.72 3.81
CA ALA A 102 1.26 -3.57 3.72
C ALA A 102 0.79 -2.41 4.61
N ALA A 103 -0.53 -2.15 4.69
CA ALA A 103 -1.09 -1.18 5.62
C ALA A 103 -1.00 -1.68 7.07
N ALA A 104 -1.32 -2.93 7.33
CA ALA A 104 -1.20 -3.55 8.65
C ALA A 104 0.23 -3.45 9.22
N TRP A 105 1.25 -3.65 8.37
CA TRP A 105 2.64 -3.45 8.74
C TRP A 105 2.93 -1.98 9.12
N VAL A 106 2.44 -1.03 8.36
CA VAL A 106 2.63 0.40 8.69
C VAL A 106 1.90 0.80 9.96
N HIS A 107 0.72 0.23 10.21
CA HIS A 107 -0.03 0.43 11.47
C HIS A 107 0.60 -0.28 12.68
N GLY A 108 1.67 -1.06 12.47
CA GLY A 108 2.41 -1.75 13.53
C GLY A 108 1.75 -3.04 14.03
N VAL A 109 0.74 -3.55 13.32
CA VAL A 109 0.01 -4.78 13.69
C VAL A 109 0.42 -6.01 12.87
N ALA A 110 1.29 -5.84 11.88
CA ALA A 110 1.93 -6.95 11.17
C ALA A 110 3.45 -6.85 11.30
N ASP A 111 4.09 -7.91 11.79
CA ASP A 111 5.53 -7.97 12.05
C ASP A 111 6.38 -7.94 10.78
N ARG A 112 5.81 -8.34 9.65
CA ARG A 112 6.55 -8.53 8.40
C ARG A 112 6.00 -7.68 7.28
N VAL A 113 6.93 -7.02 6.58
CA VAL A 113 6.63 -6.40 5.28
C VAL A 113 6.25 -7.52 4.30
N PRO A 114 5.15 -7.39 3.56
CA PRO A 114 4.83 -8.35 2.51
C PRO A 114 5.91 -8.35 1.41
N SER A 115 6.24 -9.51 0.87
CA SER A 115 7.23 -9.66 -0.21
C SER A 115 6.93 -8.80 -1.43
N ARG A 116 5.68 -8.40 -1.57
CA ARG A 116 5.15 -7.53 -2.60
C ARG A 116 4.14 -6.60 -1.96
N LEU A 117 4.44 -5.30 -1.94
CA LEU A 117 3.56 -4.32 -1.32
C LEU A 117 2.20 -4.28 -2.02
N GLU A 118 1.15 -4.33 -1.22
CA GLU A 118 -0.23 -4.26 -1.66
C GLU A 118 -0.68 -2.81 -1.68
N VAL A 119 -1.23 -2.39 -2.82
CA VAL A 119 -1.60 -1.00 -3.08
C VAL A 119 -3.05 -0.93 -3.58
N ALA A 120 -3.87 -0.19 -2.86
CA ALA A 120 -5.18 0.25 -3.32
C ALA A 120 -4.98 1.40 -4.32
N ALA A 121 -5.67 1.35 -5.45
CA ALA A 121 -5.75 2.44 -6.42
C ALA A 121 -7.21 2.81 -6.64
N ALA A 122 -7.53 4.10 -6.68
CA ALA A 122 -8.91 4.57 -6.77
C ALA A 122 -9.68 4.03 -7.99
N THR A 123 -8.97 3.70 -9.06
CA THR A 123 -9.57 3.14 -10.29
C THR A 123 -8.80 1.93 -10.79
N ALA A 124 -9.48 1.07 -11.55
CA ALA A 124 -8.84 -0.07 -12.21
C ALA A 124 -7.76 0.39 -13.23
N ASP A 125 -7.96 1.53 -13.87
CA ASP A 125 -6.97 2.11 -14.79
C ASP A 125 -5.69 2.53 -14.06
N MET A 126 -5.83 3.16 -12.91
CA MET A 126 -4.69 3.51 -12.07
C MET A 126 -3.98 2.27 -11.54
N ALA A 127 -4.72 1.24 -11.14
CA ALA A 127 -4.15 -0.03 -10.70
C ALA A 127 -3.27 -0.67 -11.79
N ARG A 128 -3.70 -0.62 -13.07
CA ARG A 128 -2.90 -1.11 -14.22
C ARG A 128 -1.64 -0.30 -14.51
N GLN A 129 -1.57 0.94 -14.06
CA GLN A 129 -0.41 1.82 -14.26
C GLN A 129 0.65 1.69 -13.16
N LEU A 130 0.32 1.05 -12.04
CA LEU A 130 1.28 0.78 -10.97
C LEU A 130 2.38 -0.17 -11.45
N PRO A 131 3.62 -0.03 -10.94
CA PRO A 131 4.70 -0.97 -11.24
C PRO A 131 4.31 -2.43 -10.96
N SER A 132 4.72 -3.35 -11.81
CA SER A 132 4.44 -4.78 -11.63
C SER A 132 5.07 -5.38 -10.37
N THR A 133 6.00 -4.68 -9.73
CA THR A 133 6.57 -5.02 -8.43
C THR A 133 5.58 -4.80 -7.27
N LEU A 134 4.50 -4.07 -7.50
CA LEU A 134 3.41 -3.84 -6.54
C LEU A 134 2.23 -4.76 -6.82
N ALA A 135 1.49 -5.14 -5.79
CA ALA A 135 0.24 -5.88 -5.91
C ALA A 135 -0.92 -4.87 -5.87
N ALA A 136 -1.40 -4.47 -7.05
CA ALA A 136 -2.41 -3.46 -7.19
C ALA A 136 -3.83 -4.04 -7.11
N SER A 137 -4.72 -3.37 -6.38
CA SER A 137 -6.16 -3.66 -6.30
C SER A 137 -6.96 -2.36 -6.47
N ALA A 138 -8.09 -2.43 -7.18
CA ALA A 138 -8.93 -1.26 -7.40
C ALA A 138 -9.85 -1.04 -6.19
N PHE A 139 -9.62 0.05 -5.46
CA PHE A 139 -10.43 0.49 -4.33
C PHE A 139 -10.22 1.98 -4.07
N ASP A 140 -11.31 2.74 -4.02
CA ASP A 140 -11.32 4.15 -3.65
C ASP A 140 -11.87 4.30 -2.22
N PRO A 141 -11.07 4.67 -1.23
CA PRO A 141 -11.55 4.88 0.13
C PRO A 141 -12.37 6.18 0.22
N HIS A 142 -13.33 6.21 1.14
CA HIS A 142 -14.07 7.42 1.49
C HIS A 142 -13.37 8.23 2.58
N LEU A 143 -12.55 7.56 3.39
CA LEU A 143 -11.72 8.22 4.40
C LEU A 143 -10.43 8.77 3.81
N ASP A 144 -9.88 9.79 4.45
CA ASP A 144 -8.57 10.33 4.10
C ASP A 144 -7.46 9.33 4.41
N TYR A 145 -6.39 9.40 3.64
CA TYR A 145 -5.21 8.57 3.85
C TYR A 145 -4.44 9.01 5.11
N VAL A 146 -3.92 8.04 5.84
CA VAL A 146 -2.81 8.30 6.77
C VAL A 146 -1.52 8.40 5.95
N VAL A 147 -0.64 9.35 6.28
CA VAL A 147 0.65 9.49 5.60
C VAL A 147 1.76 8.93 6.48
N HIS A 148 2.46 7.92 5.98
CA HIS A 148 3.63 7.34 6.64
C HIS A 148 4.87 7.50 5.77
N ARG A 149 5.87 8.24 6.27
CA ARG A 149 7.12 8.52 5.53
C ARG A 149 6.89 9.01 4.10
N GLY A 150 5.90 9.88 3.91
CA GLY A 150 5.52 10.43 2.60
C GLY A 150 4.78 9.47 1.67
N VAL A 151 4.28 8.33 2.18
CA VAL A 151 3.48 7.37 1.42
C VAL A 151 2.07 7.31 2.01
N PRO A 152 1.00 7.42 1.20
CA PRO A 152 -0.37 7.23 1.65
C PRO A 152 -0.63 5.78 2.08
N VAL A 153 -1.39 5.63 3.15
CA VAL A 153 -1.79 4.34 3.74
C VAL A 153 -3.28 4.37 4.04
N LEU A 154 -4.01 3.32 3.75
CA LEU A 154 -5.41 3.20 4.15
C LEU A 154 -5.55 3.14 5.66
N THR A 155 -6.61 3.77 6.20
CA THR A 155 -6.98 3.61 7.61
C THR A 155 -7.38 2.17 7.91
N PRO A 156 -7.36 1.73 9.18
CA PRO A 156 -7.82 0.38 9.54
C PRO A 156 -9.22 0.05 9.00
N GLU A 157 -10.15 1.00 9.05
CA GLU A 157 -11.52 0.87 8.54
C GLU A 157 -11.53 0.65 7.02
N SER A 158 -10.78 1.48 6.29
CA SER A 158 -10.67 1.35 4.84
C SER A 158 -10.01 0.04 4.43
N VAL A 159 -9.03 -0.47 5.20
CA VAL A 159 -8.42 -1.79 4.95
C VAL A 159 -9.45 -2.89 5.08
N VAL A 160 -10.23 -2.94 6.17
CA VAL A 160 -11.24 -3.98 6.40
C VAL A 160 -12.35 -3.92 5.36
N VAL A 161 -12.82 -2.72 5.02
CA VAL A 161 -13.83 -2.53 3.96
C VAL A 161 -13.26 -2.94 2.59
N HIS A 162 -12.00 -2.66 2.29
CA HIS A 162 -11.34 -3.12 1.07
C HIS A 162 -11.25 -4.66 1.03
N MET A 163 -10.88 -5.33 2.13
CA MET A 163 -10.89 -6.79 2.23
C MET A 163 -12.27 -7.37 1.91
N ALA A 164 -13.33 -6.73 2.40
CA ALA A 164 -14.71 -7.13 2.15
C ALA A 164 -15.17 -6.81 0.71
N ALA A 165 -14.72 -5.71 0.12
CA ALA A 165 -15.03 -5.32 -1.24
C ALA A 165 -14.35 -6.21 -2.28
N ARG A 166 -13.10 -6.58 -2.01
CA ARG A 166 -12.21 -7.35 -2.91
C ARG A 166 -11.59 -8.57 -2.21
N PRO A 167 -12.37 -9.49 -1.68
CA PRO A 167 -11.83 -10.59 -0.88
C PRO A 167 -10.88 -11.52 -1.64
N ALA A 168 -11.00 -11.60 -2.97
CA ALA A 168 -10.10 -12.38 -3.82
C ALA A 168 -8.72 -11.71 -4.02
N ASP A 169 -8.60 -10.41 -3.77
CA ASP A 169 -7.35 -9.66 -3.92
C ASP A 169 -6.47 -9.77 -2.66
N VAL A 170 -7.01 -10.24 -1.54
CA VAL A 170 -6.21 -10.58 -0.34
C VAL A 170 -5.37 -11.80 -0.64
N ARG A 171 -4.06 -11.62 -0.69
CA ARG A 171 -3.11 -12.66 -1.15
C ARG A 171 -3.07 -13.90 -0.27
N SER A 172 -3.19 -13.71 1.03
CA SER A 172 -3.20 -14.81 2.00
C SER A 172 -4.13 -14.50 3.17
N TRP A 173 -5.28 -15.15 3.19
CA TRP A 173 -6.20 -15.08 4.31
C TRP A 173 -5.66 -15.79 5.55
N SER A 174 -4.79 -16.79 5.38
CA SER A 174 -4.11 -17.43 6.52
C SER A 174 -3.13 -16.46 7.20
N SER A 175 -2.36 -15.71 6.42
CA SER A 175 -1.48 -14.67 6.97
C SER A 175 -2.25 -13.49 7.58
N ALA A 176 -3.47 -13.21 7.08
CA ALA A 176 -4.30 -12.16 7.64
C ALA A 176 -4.73 -12.46 9.09
N LEU A 177 -4.78 -13.73 9.51
CA LEU A 177 -5.06 -14.10 10.89
C LEU A 177 -4.03 -13.57 11.90
N GLU A 178 -2.80 -13.32 11.45
CA GLU A 178 -1.71 -12.85 12.32
C GLU A 178 -1.91 -11.38 12.74
N TRP A 179 -2.57 -10.56 11.91
CA TRP A 179 -2.68 -9.12 12.12
C TRP A 179 -4.12 -8.58 12.11
N LEU A 180 -5.07 -9.30 11.53
CA LEU A 180 -6.46 -8.86 11.44
C LEU A 180 -7.13 -8.64 12.80
N PRO A 181 -6.90 -9.47 13.85
CA PRO A 181 -7.46 -9.24 15.18
C PRO A 181 -7.02 -7.90 15.78
N GLU A 182 -5.74 -7.57 15.72
CA GLU A 182 -5.20 -6.31 16.23
C GLU A 182 -5.71 -5.12 15.39
N LEU A 183 -5.70 -5.24 14.06
CA LEU A 183 -6.25 -4.21 13.18
C LEU A 183 -7.73 -3.97 13.48
N ALA A 184 -8.51 -5.02 13.74
CA ALA A 184 -9.93 -4.91 14.11
C ALA A 184 -10.12 -4.20 15.45
N GLY A 185 -9.20 -4.36 16.39
CA GLY A 185 -9.17 -3.62 17.66
C GLY A 185 -9.05 -2.10 17.49
N MET A 186 -8.42 -1.64 16.40
CA MET A 186 -8.24 -0.21 16.11
C MET A 186 -9.48 0.44 15.47
N LEU A 187 -10.46 -0.33 15.02
CA LEU A 187 -11.63 0.18 14.30
C LEU A 187 -12.52 1.07 15.18
N ARG A 188 -12.90 2.21 14.62
CA ARG A 188 -13.85 3.15 15.19
C ARG A 188 -15.18 3.07 14.45
N SER A 189 -16.27 3.03 15.20
CA SER A 189 -17.62 2.84 14.65
C SER A 189 -18.03 3.95 13.68
N ASP A 190 -17.74 5.19 14.02
CA ASP A 190 -18.04 6.37 13.21
C ASP A 190 -17.29 6.35 11.87
N GLU A 191 -16.00 6.06 11.91
CA GLU A 191 -15.15 5.97 10.71
C GLU A 191 -15.57 4.80 9.81
N LEU A 192 -15.84 3.62 10.40
CA LEU A 192 -16.32 2.48 9.64
C LEU A 192 -17.66 2.78 8.94
N ASN A 193 -18.56 3.49 9.62
CA ASN A 193 -19.83 3.91 9.03
C ASN A 193 -19.62 4.89 7.87
N ARG A 194 -18.73 5.87 8.01
CA ARG A 194 -18.37 6.81 6.93
C ARG A 194 -17.75 6.08 5.74
N GLU A 195 -16.84 5.12 6.00
CA GLU A 195 -16.23 4.33 4.93
C GLU A 195 -17.26 3.48 4.17
N LEU A 196 -18.31 3.01 4.85
CA LEU A 196 -19.38 2.20 4.26
C LEU A 196 -20.53 3.02 3.63
N GLU A 197 -20.58 4.33 3.85
CA GLU A 197 -21.63 5.20 3.32
C GLU A 197 -21.63 5.17 1.78
N GLY A 198 -22.79 4.99 1.15
CA GLY A 198 -22.91 4.90 -0.31
C GLY A 198 -22.34 3.63 -0.96
N ARG A 199 -21.65 2.74 -0.21
CA ARG A 199 -21.23 1.45 -0.74
C ARG A 199 -22.38 0.47 -0.85
N THR A 200 -22.24 -0.55 -1.71
CA THR A 200 -23.25 -1.59 -1.88
C THR A 200 -23.47 -2.34 -0.57
N ALA A 201 -24.71 -2.72 -0.31
CA ALA A 201 -25.07 -3.47 0.89
C ALA A 201 -24.32 -4.82 0.99
N SER A 202 -23.92 -5.43 -0.13
CA SER A 202 -23.09 -6.63 -0.13
C SER A 202 -21.68 -6.41 0.46
N ILE A 203 -21.11 -5.22 0.34
CA ILE A 203 -19.83 -4.88 0.99
C ILE A 203 -20.05 -4.77 2.50
N ALA A 204 -21.08 -4.07 2.95
CA ALA A 204 -21.41 -3.96 4.37
C ALA A 204 -21.69 -5.34 4.99
N THR A 205 -22.43 -6.22 4.27
CA THR A 205 -22.68 -7.61 4.69
C THR A 205 -21.40 -8.41 4.85
N ARG A 206 -20.45 -8.32 3.89
CA ARG A 206 -19.16 -9.01 3.96
C ARG A 206 -18.27 -8.43 5.07
N THR A 207 -18.30 -7.11 5.30
CA THR A 207 -17.60 -6.45 6.40
C THR A 207 -18.10 -6.96 7.73
N GLY A 208 -19.42 -6.99 7.95
CA GLY A 208 -20.00 -7.50 9.18
C GLY A 208 -19.72 -8.99 9.40
N TYR A 209 -19.78 -9.80 8.33
CA TYR A 209 -19.42 -11.22 8.37
C TYR A 209 -17.95 -11.41 8.82
N LEU A 210 -17.03 -10.63 8.27
CA LEU A 210 -15.60 -10.72 8.62
C LEU A 210 -15.35 -10.32 10.08
N LEU A 211 -16.08 -9.32 10.57
CA LEU A 211 -15.92 -8.76 11.91
C LEU A 211 -16.72 -9.50 13.02
N GLN A 212 -17.57 -10.48 12.69
CA GLN A 212 -18.57 -10.98 13.64
C GLN A 212 -18.00 -11.62 14.92
N GLY A 213 -16.81 -12.19 14.88
CA GLY A 213 -16.11 -12.68 16.08
C GLY A 213 -15.14 -11.64 16.65
N LEU A 214 -14.48 -10.86 15.80
CA LEU A 214 -13.48 -9.87 16.18
C LEU A 214 -14.08 -8.63 16.84
N ARG A 215 -15.18 -8.10 16.30
CA ARG A 215 -15.87 -6.90 16.77
C ARG A 215 -17.40 -7.13 16.70
N PRO A 216 -17.95 -7.94 17.62
CA PRO A 216 -19.39 -8.25 17.64
C PRO A 216 -20.26 -7.00 17.74
N ASP A 217 -19.80 -5.95 18.40
CA ASP A 217 -20.46 -4.64 18.51
C ASP A 217 -20.70 -4.01 17.12
N LEU A 218 -19.63 -3.87 16.33
CA LEU A 218 -19.69 -3.33 14.97
C LEU A 218 -20.47 -4.23 14.02
N ALA A 219 -20.25 -5.54 14.10
CA ALA A 219 -20.96 -6.52 13.29
C ALA A 219 -22.47 -6.47 13.55
N ASN A 220 -22.92 -6.37 14.81
CA ASN A 220 -24.35 -6.26 15.16
C ASN A 220 -24.98 -4.99 14.56
N SER A 221 -24.29 -3.86 14.65
CA SER A 221 -24.74 -2.61 14.05
C SER A 221 -24.89 -2.73 12.53
N LEU A 222 -23.92 -3.33 11.84
CA LEU A 222 -23.97 -3.55 10.39
C LEU A 222 -25.09 -4.54 10.00
N HIS A 223 -25.28 -5.61 10.77
CA HIS A 223 -26.33 -6.59 10.51
C HIS A 223 -27.73 -5.97 10.55
N ALA A 224 -27.98 -5.06 11.48
CA ALA A 224 -29.28 -4.37 11.57
C ALA A 224 -29.59 -3.57 10.28
N ARG A 225 -28.58 -3.09 9.58
CA ARG A 225 -28.70 -2.29 8.34
C ARG A 225 -28.79 -3.15 7.06
N THR A 226 -28.39 -4.42 7.10
CA THR A 226 -28.24 -5.30 5.92
C THR A 226 -29.22 -6.47 5.88
N ARG A 227 -30.20 -6.52 6.80
CA ARG A 227 -31.16 -7.66 6.97
C ARG A 227 -31.95 -8.07 5.73
N SER A 228 -32.16 -7.16 4.78
CA SER A 228 -32.95 -7.39 3.56
C SER A 228 -32.14 -7.90 2.36
N GLN A 229 -30.87 -8.25 2.55
CA GLN A 229 -30.02 -8.72 1.47
C GLN A 229 -30.28 -10.18 1.13
N GLY A 230 -30.33 -10.49 -0.17
CA GLY A 230 -30.28 -11.88 -0.65
C GLY A 230 -28.88 -12.51 -0.43
N LYS A 231 -28.71 -13.73 -0.95
CA LYS A 231 -27.43 -14.48 -0.84
C LYS A 231 -26.22 -13.68 -1.38
N VAL A 232 -25.22 -13.47 -0.54
CA VAL A 232 -23.97 -12.77 -0.86
C VAL A 232 -22.82 -13.78 -0.90
N TRP A 233 -21.92 -13.64 -1.88
CA TRP A 233 -20.72 -14.47 -1.99
C TRP A 233 -19.53 -13.77 -1.34
N PHE A 234 -18.81 -14.51 -0.48
CA PHE A 234 -17.50 -14.10 0.02
C PHE A 234 -16.43 -14.88 -0.74
N GLY A 235 -15.86 -14.25 -1.77
CA GLY A 235 -14.95 -14.88 -2.72
C GLY A 235 -15.61 -15.17 -4.08
N PRO A 236 -14.88 -15.85 -4.98
CA PRO A 236 -15.38 -16.25 -6.30
C PRO A 236 -16.47 -17.29 -6.16
N ARG A 237 -17.35 -17.40 -7.16
CA ARG A 237 -18.37 -18.46 -7.22
C ARG A 237 -17.70 -19.80 -7.51
N ALA A 238 -17.37 -20.53 -6.45
CA ALA A 238 -16.68 -21.81 -6.48
C ALA A 238 -17.32 -22.77 -5.45
N SER A 239 -16.65 -23.89 -5.15
CA SER A 239 -17.10 -24.84 -4.14
C SER A 239 -17.30 -24.17 -2.78
N LEU A 240 -18.47 -24.35 -2.21
CA LEU A 240 -18.87 -23.77 -0.94
C LEU A 240 -18.02 -24.36 0.19
N LYS A 241 -17.32 -23.53 0.95
CA LYS A 241 -16.63 -23.94 2.18
C LYS A 241 -17.54 -23.82 3.39
N ARG A 242 -18.36 -22.73 3.42
CA ARG A 242 -19.24 -22.40 4.55
C ARG A 242 -20.44 -21.60 4.09
N HIS A 243 -21.56 -21.83 4.73
CA HIS A 243 -22.74 -20.98 4.64
C HIS A 243 -23.04 -20.37 6.01
N ASP A 244 -23.11 -19.04 6.06
CA ASP A 244 -23.53 -18.33 7.26
C ASP A 244 -24.97 -17.85 7.08
N ALA A 245 -25.88 -18.44 7.86
CA ALA A 245 -27.32 -18.16 7.77
C ALA A 245 -27.64 -16.74 8.30
N ARG A 246 -26.90 -16.24 9.28
CA ARG A 246 -27.10 -14.91 9.84
C ARG A 246 -26.84 -13.82 8.80
N TRP A 247 -25.74 -13.93 8.06
CA TRP A 247 -25.31 -12.97 7.06
C TRP A 247 -25.79 -13.31 5.65
N GLN A 248 -26.46 -14.46 5.45
CA GLN A 248 -26.79 -15.00 4.12
C GLN A 248 -25.56 -15.06 3.20
N ILE A 249 -24.40 -15.39 3.77
CA ILE A 249 -23.13 -15.48 3.05
C ILE A 249 -22.81 -16.91 2.63
N ALA A 250 -22.45 -17.05 1.36
CA ALA A 250 -21.78 -18.22 0.82
C ALA A 250 -20.28 -17.95 0.77
N ASP A 251 -19.54 -18.49 1.73
CA ASP A 251 -18.09 -18.35 1.81
C ASP A 251 -17.41 -19.49 1.05
N THR A 252 -16.62 -19.12 0.05
CA THR A 252 -15.81 -20.02 -0.77
C THR A 252 -14.31 -19.80 -0.56
N LEU A 253 -13.94 -18.80 0.24
CA LEU A 253 -12.56 -18.28 0.25
C LEU A 253 -11.86 -18.47 1.59
N LEU A 254 -12.49 -18.12 2.72
CA LEU A 254 -11.82 -18.08 4.00
C LEU A 254 -11.36 -19.49 4.45
N PRO A 255 -10.11 -19.63 4.91
CA PRO A 255 -9.61 -20.87 5.51
C PRO A 255 -10.08 -21.07 6.96
N PHE A 256 -10.72 -20.07 7.56
CA PHE A 256 -11.18 -20.02 8.95
C PHE A 256 -12.66 -19.63 9.04
N ASP A 257 -13.28 -19.86 10.18
CA ASP A 257 -14.62 -19.37 10.50
C ASP A 257 -14.51 -18.00 11.22
N PRO A 258 -15.02 -16.89 10.65
CA PRO A 258 -14.94 -15.59 11.31
C PRO A 258 -15.61 -15.53 12.70
N ARG A 259 -16.57 -16.42 12.98
CA ARG A 259 -17.24 -16.51 14.29
C ARG A 259 -16.30 -16.96 15.41
N THR A 260 -15.29 -17.74 15.07
CA THR A 260 -14.35 -18.30 16.06
C THR A 260 -13.15 -17.38 16.35
N LEU A 261 -13.04 -16.27 15.63
CA LEU A 261 -12.00 -15.29 15.89
C LEU A 261 -12.35 -14.46 17.12
N ALA A 262 -11.36 -14.21 17.98
CA ALA A 262 -11.49 -13.30 19.10
C ALA A 262 -10.60 -12.06 18.85
N ALA A 263 -11.04 -10.89 19.35
CA ALA A 263 -10.17 -9.72 19.38
C ALA A 263 -8.93 -10.02 20.25
N SER A 264 -7.77 -9.52 19.85
CA SER A 264 -6.61 -9.50 20.72
C SER A 264 -6.92 -8.59 21.92
N THR A 265 -6.79 -9.15 23.13
CA THR A 265 -6.97 -8.42 24.39
C THR A 265 -5.74 -7.60 24.73
#